data_9226b7aeefb3fbff532b931036eaf6bc
#
_entry.id   9226b7aeefb3fbff532b931036eaf6bc
#
_cell.length_a   1.000
_cell.length_b   1.000
_cell.length_c   1.000
_cell.angle_alpha   90.00
_cell.angle_beta   90.00
_cell.angle_gamma   90.00
#
_symmetry.space_group_name_H-M   'P 1'
#
loop_
_entity.id
_entity.type
_entity.pdbx_description
1 polymer ?
#
loop_
_entity_poly.entity_id
_entity_poly.type
_entity_poly.pdbx_seq_one_letter_code
_entity_poly.pdbx_strand_id
1 'polypeptide(L)'
;LNAVSAGFMNEFVEVVLGSLIVIPIAAGYLGLDWVKENAGFGMAFQTMPFLFDKWGPILGVMAGVMWFGLLFFAGITSSLAMGTPWMGFMRDEFGWGRMKGAWSFGAIVLLLGLPTVIFFQHGVFDEYDYWAGTVSLVVFAMAEVILFSWIFGMDRGWKELNEGADIRVPHIYRFIIKYITPVMLIAVFLGALLTPVGNEWTAAFSSLFNGDGWSLDNGSIIRQIANTGLREQIAAAQGTPELAALKDRLFYTNMARGILLTAFLGLASLVYLS
;
A
#
# COMPACT_ATOMS: atom_id res chain seq x y z
N LEU A 1 19.94 -5.36 -15.01
CA LEU A 1 18.98 -5.90 -15.99
C LEU A 1 17.89 -6.73 -15.30
N ASN A 2 18.25 -7.68 -14.45
CA ASN A 2 17.28 -8.56 -13.77
C ASN A 2 16.21 -7.79 -12.98
N ALA A 3 16.59 -6.74 -12.26
CA ALA A 3 15.65 -5.92 -11.51
C ALA A 3 14.66 -5.18 -12.43
N VAL A 4 15.14 -4.62 -13.55
CA VAL A 4 14.28 -3.90 -14.52
C VAL A 4 13.35 -4.87 -15.24
N SER A 5 13.86 -6.04 -15.69
CA SER A 5 13.03 -7.04 -16.36
C SER A 5 12.02 -7.68 -15.42
N ALA A 6 12.38 -7.93 -14.15
CA ALA A 6 11.47 -8.44 -13.15
C ALA A 6 10.37 -7.41 -12.84
N GLY A 7 10.71 -6.15 -12.65
CA GLY A 7 9.73 -5.07 -12.43
C GLY A 7 8.78 -4.93 -13.62
N PHE A 8 9.30 -4.88 -14.85
CA PHE A 8 8.46 -4.80 -16.05
C PHE A 8 7.52 -6.01 -16.19
N MET A 9 8.03 -7.22 -15.95
CA MET A 9 7.22 -8.43 -16.03
C MET A 9 6.14 -8.47 -14.94
N ASN A 10 6.47 -8.02 -13.72
CA ASN A 10 5.52 -7.90 -12.63
C ASN A 10 4.37 -6.96 -13.00
N GLU A 11 4.68 -5.74 -13.42
CA GLU A 11 3.68 -4.76 -13.86
C GLU A 11 2.84 -5.26 -15.04
N PHE A 12 3.46 -5.93 -16.01
CA PHE A 12 2.73 -6.50 -17.13
C PHE A 12 1.73 -7.58 -16.68
N VAL A 13 2.14 -8.47 -15.79
CA VAL A 13 1.26 -9.55 -15.28
C VAL A 13 0.17 -8.97 -14.39
N GLU A 14 0.49 -8.08 -13.48
CA GLU A 14 -0.49 -7.50 -12.55
C GLU A 14 -1.48 -6.56 -13.26
N VAL A 15 -0.97 -5.58 -13.98
CA VAL A 15 -1.82 -4.55 -14.59
C VAL A 15 -2.49 -5.05 -15.86
N VAL A 16 -1.75 -5.65 -16.77
CA VAL A 16 -2.32 -6.05 -18.08
C VAL A 16 -3.09 -7.34 -17.95
N LEU A 17 -2.46 -8.45 -17.51
CA LEU A 17 -3.14 -9.75 -17.46
C LEU A 17 -4.18 -9.80 -16.34
N GLY A 18 -3.86 -9.31 -15.13
CA GLY A 18 -4.78 -9.28 -14.01
C GLY A 18 -6.02 -8.44 -14.32
N SER A 19 -5.84 -7.21 -14.76
CA SER A 19 -6.96 -6.32 -15.06
C SER A 19 -7.77 -6.76 -16.27
N LEU A 20 -7.14 -7.23 -17.34
CA LEU A 20 -7.84 -7.64 -18.56
C LEU A 20 -8.56 -8.99 -18.45
N ILE A 21 -8.15 -9.84 -17.51
CA ILE A 21 -8.74 -11.17 -17.34
C ILE A 21 -9.69 -11.20 -16.14
N VAL A 22 -9.19 -10.83 -14.95
CA VAL A 22 -9.94 -11.00 -13.69
C VAL A 22 -11.15 -10.07 -13.63
N ILE A 23 -10.96 -8.78 -13.93
CA ILE A 23 -12.03 -7.78 -13.82
C ILE A 23 -13.17 -8.05 -14.80
N PRO A 24 -12.94 -8.26 -16.12
CA PRO A 24 -14.01 -8.56 -17.05
C PRO A 24 -14.75 -9.88 -16.75
N ILE A 25 -14.05 -10.92 -16.30
CA ILE A 25 -14.69 -12.17 -15.90
C ILE A 25 -15.58 -11.94 -14.69
N ALA A 26 -15.07 -11.29 -13.64
CA ALA A 26 -15.86 -10.97 -12.45
C ALA A 26 -17.08 -10.09 -12.81
N ALA A 27 -16.90 -9.06 -13.63
CA ALA A 27 -17.99 -8.18 -14.06
C ALA A 27 -19.03 -8.91 -14.92
N GLY A 28 -18.59 -9.84 -15.76
CA GLY A 28 -19.49 -10.66 -16.58
C GLY A 28 -20.36 -11.64 -15.77
N TYR A 29 -19.84 -12.20 -14.68
CA TYR A 29 -20.57 -13.15 -13.83
C TYR A 29 -21.36 -12.48 -12.70
N LEU A 30 -20.85 -11.39 -12.13
CA LEU A 30 -21.36 -10.81 -10.88
C LEU A 30 -21.98 -9.41 -11.08
N GLY A 31 -21.73 -8.81 -12.23
CA GLY A 31 -22.13 -7.44 -12.52
C GLY A 31 -21.09 -6.40 -12.10
N LEU A 32 -21.12 -5.26 -12.80
CA LEU A 32 -20.13 -4.19 -12.61
C LEU A 32 -20.24 -3.51 -11.24
N ASP A 33 -21.46 -3.36 -10.73
CA ASP A 33 -21.69 -2.71 -9.45
C ASP A 33 -21.15 -3.56 -8.29
N TRP A 34 -21.38 -4.87 -8.35
CA TRP A 34 -20.76 -5.80 -7.39
C TRP A 34 -19.23 -5.68 -7.38
N VAL A 35 -18.62 -5.67 -8.57
CA VAL A 35 -17.15 -5.58 -8.69
C VAL A 35 -16.62 -4.27 -8.11
N LYS A 36 -17.34 -3.14 -8.32
CA LYS A 36 -16.96 -1.84 -7.75
C LYS A 36 -17.05 -1.84 -6.21
N GLU A 37 -18.10 -2.43 -5.66
CA GLU A 37 -18.33 -2.50 -4.22
C GLU A 37 -17.33 -3.43 -3.51
N ASN A 38 -16.85 -4.48 -4.21
CA ASN A 38 -15.94 -5.49 -3.68
C ASN A 38 -14.53 -5.41 -4.31
N ALA A 39 -14.10 -4.22 -4.73
CA ALA A 39 -12.76 -4.00 -5.24
C ALA A 39 -11.67 -4.19 -4.15
N GLY A 40 -10.41 -4.31 -4.57
CA GLY A 40 -9.30 -4.49 -3.64
C GLY A 40 -9.33 -5.85 -2.94
N PHE A 41 -9.24 -5.87 -1.62
CA PHE A 41 -9.25 -7.10 -0.80
C PHE A 41 -10.54 -7.91 -0.98
N GLY A 42 -11.68 -7.23 -1.11
CA GLY A 42 -12.97 -7.86 -1.42
C GLY A 42 -12.94 -8.69 -2.69
N MET A 43 -12.22 -8.25 -3.72
CA MET A 43 -12.06 -9.00 -4.96
C MET A 43 -11.41 -10.37 -4.72
N ALA A 44 -10.34 -10.42 -3.95
CA ALA A 44 -9.60 -11.66 -3.72
C ALA A 44 -10.33 -12.64 -2.80
N PHE A 45 -10.99 -12.14 -1.75
CA PHE A 45 -11.52 -12.97 -0.66
C PHE A 45 -13.05 -13.14 -0.67
N GLN A 46 -13.78 -12.33 -1.43
CA GLN A 46 -15.23 -12.42 -1.57
C GLN A 46 -15.64 -12.69 -3.01
N THR A 47 -15.21 -11.84 -3.96
CA THR A 47 -15.62 -11.95 -5.35
C THR A 47 -15.12 -13.24 -6.00
N MET A 48 -13.84 -13.57 -5.85
CA MET A 48 -13.27 -14.78 -6.47
C MET A 48 -13.86 -16.07 -5.88
N PRO A 49 -14.01 -16.27 -4.56
CA PRO A 49 -14.72 -17.43 -4.02
C PRO A 49 -16.16 -17.56 -4.51
N PHE A 50 -16.89 -16.45 -4.57
CA PHE A 50 -18.26 -16.46 -5.08
C PHE A 50 -18.32 -16.88 -6.56
N LEU A 51 -17.34 -16.44 -7.36
CA LEU A 51 -17.20 -16.87 -8.76
C LEU A 51 -16.91 -18.38 -8.85
N PHE A 52 -16.00 -18.90 -8.00
CA PHE A 52 -15.64 -20.33 -8.01
C PHE A 52 -16.84 -21.21 -7.65
N ASP A 53 -17.73 -20.76 -6.77
CA ASP A 53 -18.97 -21.48 -6.43
C ASP A 53 -19.85 -21.71 -7.67
N LYS A 54 -19.84 -20.76 -8.63
CA LYS A 54 -20.59 -20.90 -9.90
C LYS A 54 -20.02 -21.96 -10.84
N TRP A 55 -18.77 -22.38 -10.65
CA TRP A 55 -18.11 -23.38 -11.51
C TRP A 55 -18.40 -24.83 -11.08
N GLY A 56 -19.19 -24.99 -10.04
CA GLY A 56 -19.59 -26.30 -9.52
C GLY A 56 -18.55 -26.93 -8.57
N PRO A 57 -18.91 -28.08 -7.94
CA PRO A 57 -18.20 -28.59 -6.78
C PRO A 57 -16.76 -29.05 -7.07
N ILE A 58 -16.45 -29.51 -8.28
CA ILE A 58 -15.11 -30.00 -8.61
C ILE A 58 -14.22 -28.84 -9.03
N LEU A 59 -14.61 -28.09 -10.08
CA LEU A 59 -13.82 -26.99 -10.60
C LEU A 59 -13.72 -25.83 -9.61
N GLY A 60 -14.77 -25.54 -8.86
CA GLY A 60 -14.78 -24.49 -7.85
C GLY A 60 -13.82 -24.78 -6.72
N VAL A 61 -13.80 -26.02 -6.20
CA VAL A 61 -12.84 -26.42 -5.14
C VAL A 61 -11.40 -26.38 -5.66
N MET A 62 -11.14 -26.90 -6.86
CA MET A 62 -9.81 -26.83 -7.46
C MET A 62 -9.34 -25.38 -7.65
N ALA A 63 -10.19 -24.53 -8.19
CA ALA A 63 -9.89 -23.11 -8.39
C ALA A 63 -9.62 -22.40 -7.04
N GLY A 64 -10.43 -22.67 -6.03
CA GLY A 64 -10.23 -22.13 -4.67
C GLY A 64 -8.91 -22.55 -4.05
N VAL A 65 -8.57 -23.83 -4.10
CA VAL A 65 -7.29 -24.35 -3.58
C VAL A 65 -6.11 -23.71 -4.32
N MET A 66 -6.17 -23.62 -5.64
CA MET A 66 -5.10 -23.00 -6.44
C MET A 66 -4.99 -21.49 -6.13
N TRP A 67 -6.09 -20.79 -6.05
CA TRP A 67 -6.13 -19.35 -5.79
C TRP A 67 -5.58 -19.00 -4.40
N PHE A 68 -6.11 -19.61 -3.35
CA PHE A 68 -5.65 -19.35 -2.00
C PHE A 68 -4.26 -19.90 -1.72
N GLY A 69 -3.90 -21.04 -2.35
CA GLY A 69 -2.55 -21.56 -2.32
C GLY A 69 -1.55 -20.60 -2.95
N LEU A 70 -1.88 -20.01 -4.11
CA LEU A 70 -1.05 -18.99 -4.76
C LEU A 70 -0.90 -17.75 -3.88
N LEU A 71 -2.00 -17.23 -3.33
CA LEU A 71 -1.97 -16.08 -2.41
C LEU A 71 -1.12 -16.34 -1.17
N PHE A 72 -1.23 -17.55 -0.60
CA PHE A 72 -0.43 -17.95 0.55
C PHE A 72 1.08 -17.98 0.23
N PHE A 73 1.47 -18.62 -0.87
CA PHE A 73 2.88 -18.66 -1.27
C PHE A 73 3.41 -17.28 -1.67
N ALA A 74 2.62 -16.47 -2.37
CA ALA A 74 2.97 -15.09 -2.70
C ALA A 74 3.19 -14.26 -1.43
N GLY A 75 2.29 -14.38 -0.45
CA GLY A 75 2.41 -13.70 0.84
C GLY A 75 3.65 -14.10 1.62
N ILE A 76 3.95 -15.40 1.72
CA ILE A 76 5.14 -15.89 2.42
C ILE A 76 6.43 -15.42 1.73
N THR A 77 6.53 -15.57 0.43
CA THR A 77 7.76 -15.18 -0.31
C THR A 77 8.02 -13.69 -0.21
N SER A 78 6.97 -12.85 -0.32
CA SER A 78 7.07 -11.40 -0.13
C SER A 78 7.47 -11.04 1.30
N SER A 79 6.87 -11.70 2.30
CA SER A 79 7.21 -11.47 3.71
C SER A 79 8.67 -11.82 4.01
N LEU A 80 9.19 -12.93 3.48
CA LEU A 80 10.59 -13.32 3.63
C LEU A 80 11.53 -12.32 2.96
N ALA A 81 11.18 -11.81 1.78
CA ALA A 81 11.96 -10.79 1.08
C ALA A 81 12.03 -9.49 1.90
N MET A 82 10.90 -9.04 2.46
CA MET A 82 10.81 -7.86 3.35
C MET A 82 11.61 -8.03 4.65
N GLY A 83 11.80 -9.27 5.12
CA GLY A 83 12.64 -9.57 6.29
C GLY A 83 14.14 -9.43 6.05
N THR A 84 14.58 -9.49 4.80
CA THR A 84 16.02 -9.44 4.46
C THR A 84 16.71 -8.14 4.89
N PRO A 85 16.16 -6.93 4.64
CA PRO A 85 16.75 -5.68 5.13
C PRO A 85 16.85 -5.63 6.65
N TRP A 86 15.82 -6.11 7.37
CA TRP A 86 15.85 -6.19 8.83
C TRP A 86 16.98 -7.08 9.33
N MET A 87 17.10 -8.29 8.78
CA MET A 87 18.15 -9.22 9.15
C MET A 87 19.56 -8.68 8.82
N GLY A 88 19.69 -7.98 7.70
CA GLY A 88 20.93 -7.30 7.31
C GLY A 88 21.29 -6.21 8.32
N PHE A 89 20.38 -5.32 8.62
CA PHE A 89 20.58 -4.25 9.59
C PHE A 89 20.97 -4.80 10.98
N MET A 90 20.24 -5.79 11.50
CA MET A 90 20.56 -6.41 12.79
C MET A 90 21.93 -7.10 12.82
N ARG A 91 22.36 -7.63 11.70
CA ARG A 91 23.70 -8.23 11.61
C ARG A 91 24.79 -7.17 11.57
N ASP A 92 24.60 -6.16 10.74
CA ASP A 92 25.64 -5.16 10.44
C ASP A 92 25.83 -4.19 11.61
N GLU A 93 24.76 -3.78 12.29
CA GLU A 93 24.83 -2.83 13.42
C GLU A 93 24.98 -3.51 14.78
N PHE A 94 24.32 -4.65 15.00
CA PHE A 94 24.29 -5.31 16.30
C PHE A 94 25.03 -6.66 16.35
N GLY A 95 25.63 -7.10 15.24
CA GLY A 95 26.37 -8.36 15.18
C GLY A 95 25.48 -9.61 15.38
N TRP A 96 24.18 -9.53 15.11
CA TRP A 96 23.28 -10.65 15.32
C TRP A 96 23.50 -11.75 14.29
N GLY A 97 23.55 -12.99 14.76
CA GLY A 97 23.53 -14.14 13.87
C GLY A 97 22.19 -14.27 13.12
N ARG A 98 22.22 -14.95 11.96
CA ARG A 98 21.06 -15.13 11.08
C ARG A 98 19.81 -15.64 11.80
N MET A 99 19.95 -16.61 12.69
CA MET A 99 18.83 -17.19 13.42
C MET A 99 18.16 -16.18 14.35
N LYS A 100 18.96 -15.40 15.09
CA LYS A 100 18.45 -14.36 15.99
C LYS A 100 17.74 -13.25 15.21
N GLY A 101 18.31 -12.82 14.07
CA GLY A 101 17.66 -11.85 13.18
C GLY A 101 16.33 -12.36 12.64
N ALA A 102 16.27 -13.62 12.19
CA ALA A 102 15.04 -14.21 11.67
C ALA A 102 13.93 -14.36 12.73
N TRP A 103 14.27 -14.82 13.93
CA TRP A 103 13.30 -14.91 15.03
C TRP A 103 12.78 -13.54 15.47
N SER A 104 13.65 -12.52 15.52
CA SER A 104 13.23 -11.17 15.86
C SER A 104 12.29 -10.59 14.80
N PHE A 105 12.56 -10.80 13.51
CA PHE A 105 11.66 -10.42 12.44
C PHE A 105 10.31 -11.12 12.56
N GLY A 106 10.32 -12.45 12.75
CA GLY A 106 9.09 -13.21 12.95
C GLY A 106 8.26 -12.72 14.14
N ALA A 107 8.92 -12.39 15.25
CA ALA A 107 8.25 -11.82 16.42
C ALA A 107 7.63 -10.45 16.13
N ILE A 108 8.33 -9.57 15.42
CA ILE A 108 7.81 -8.26 15.02
C ILE A 108 6.60 -8.42 14.11
N VAL A 109 6.70 -9.26 13.07
CA VAL A 109 5.58 -9.52 12.15
C VAL A 109 4.37 -10.08 12.90
N LEU A 110 4.59 -11.02 13.82
CA LEU A 110 3.52 -11.56 14.64
C LEU A 110 2.85 -10.48 15.52
N LEU A 111 3.65 -9.72 16.26
CA LEU A 111 3.14 -8.70 17.18
C LEU A 111 2.40 -7.57 16.45
N LEU A 112 2.94 -7.10 15.33
CA LEU A 112 2.30 -6.06 14.54
C LEU A 112 1.14 -6.60 13.68
N GLY A 113 1.16 -7.87 13.29
CA GLY A 113 0.10 -8.51 12.53
C GLY A 113 -1.10 -8.96 13.35
N LEU A 114 -0.91 -9.34 14.62
CA LEU A 114 -2.01 -9.80 15.48
C LEU A 114 -3.20 -8.82 15.55
N PRO A 115 -3.00 -7.51 15.72
CA PRO A 115 -4.12 -6.56 15.75
C PRO A 115 -4.96 -6.58 14.46
N THR A 116 -4.35 -6.80 13.29
CA THR A 116 -5.08 -6.85 12.02
C THR A 116 -6.00 -8.06 11.93
N VAL A 117 -5.61 -9.18 12.55
CA VAL A 117 -6.42 -10.40 12.58
C VAL A 117 -7.52 -10.31 13.65
N ILE A 118 -7.16 -9.90 14.87
CA ILE A 118 -8.10 -9.85 16.01
C ILE A 118 -9.18 -8.79 15.80
N PHE A 119 -8.80 -7.63 15.27
CA PHE A 119 -9.70 -6.48 15.08
C PHE A 119 -10.03 -6.22 13.61
N PHE A 120 -9.99 -7.26 12.77
CA PHE A 120 -10.24 -7.16 11.33
C PHE A 120 -11.59 -6.47 11.04
N GLN A 121 -12.66 -6.86 11.72
CA GLN A 121 -14.00 -6.29 11.53
C GLN A 121 -14.13 -4.81 11.95
N HIS A 122 -13.14 -4.28 12.67
CA HIS A 122 -13.10 -2.89 13.13
C HIS A 122 -12.25 -1.98 12.22
N GLY A 123 -11.80 -2.48 11.06
CA GLY A 123 -11.04 -1.72 10.08
C GLY A 123 -9.56 -1.49 10.41
N VAL A 124 -8.99 -2.23 11.36
CA VAL A 124 -7.56 -2.12 11.71
C VAL A 124 -6.67 -2.52 10.55
N PHE A 125 -7.08 -3.53 9.78
CA PHE A 125 -6.37 -3.93 8.57
C PHE A 125 -6.34 -2.80 7.54
N ASP A 126 -7.50 -2.15 7.28
CA ASP A 126 -7.60 -1.06 6.31
C ASP A 126 -6.72 0.14 6.69
N GLU A 127 -6.63 0.44 8.00
CA GLU A 127 -5.73 1.49 8.50
C GLU A 127 -4.25 1.15 8.29
N TYR A 128 -3.86 -0.10 8.49
CA TYR A 128 -2.49 -0.55 8.24
C TYR A 128 -2.16 -0.50 6.75
N ASP A 129 -3.06 -1.01 5.90
CA ASP A 129 -2.89 -0.99 4.45
C ASP A 129 -2.80 0.44 3.92
N TYR A 130 -3.67 1.33 4.39
CA TYR A 130 -3.66 2.73 3.99
C TYR A 130 -2.36 3.45 4.42
N TRP A 131 -2.01 3.40 5.71
CA TRP A 131 -0.88 4.19 6.22
C TRP A 131 0.47 3.55 5.93
N ALA A 132 0.64 2.27 6.17
CA ALA A 132 1.90 1.57 5.95
C ALA A 132 2.05 1.12 4.49
N GLY A 133 1.01 0.57 3.89
CA GLY A 133 1.04 0.07 2.53
C GLY A 133 0.99 1.18 1.48
N THR A 134 0.05 2.12 1.58
CA THR A 134 -0.20 3.10 0.52
C THR A 134 0.58 4.41 0.76
N VAL A 135 0.34 5.09 1.87
CA VAL A 135 0.92 6.43 2.12
C VAL A 135 2.43 6.35 2.32
N SER A 136 2.89 5.44 3.21
CA SER A 136 4.31 5.30 3.50
C SER A 136 5.10 4.82 2.28
N LEU A 137 4.53 3.95 1.43
CA LEU A 137 5.19 3.48 0.22
C LEU A 137 5.55 4.64 -0.71
N VAL A 138 4.62 5.58 -0.94
CA VAL A 138 4.87 6.76 -1.79
C VAL A 138 5.92 7.66 -1.17
N VAL A 139 5.86 7.89 0.16
CA VAL A 139 6.84 8.72 0.87
C VAL A 139 8.24 8.12 0.79
N PHE A 140 8.38 6.81 1.04
CA PHE A 140 9.68 6.13 0.94
C PHE A 140 10.19 6.07 -0.49
N ALA A 141 9.35 5.76 -1.48
CA ALA A 141 9.73 5.77 -2.89
C ALA A 141 10.24 7.16 -3.32
N MET A 142 9.58 8.23 -2.86
CA MET A 142 10.01 9.61 -3.11
C MET A 142 11.38 9.89 -2.47
N ALA A 143 11.56 9.48 -1.21
CA ALA A 143 12.84 9.64 -0.50
C ALA A 143 13.96 8.86 -1.19
N GLU A 144 13.75 7.60 -1.56
CA GLU A 144 14.71 6.77 -2.27
C GLU A 144 15.13 7.36 -3.61
N VAL A 145 14.16 7.81 -4.42
CA VAL A 145 14.44 8.42 -5.71
C VAL A 145 15.24 9.73 -5.55
N ILE A 146 14.91 10.56 -4.57
CA ILE A 146 15.65 11.80 -4.27
C ILE A 146 17.07 11.49 -3.80
N LEU A 147 17.21 10.56 -2.85
CA LEU A 147 18.50 10.10 -2.34
C LEU A 147 19.38 9.56 -3.48
N PHE A 148 18.85 8.69 -4.32
CA PHE A 148 19.58 8.06 -5.41
C PHE A 148 19.95 9.07 -6.51
N SER A 149 18.97 9.86 -6.97
CA SER A 149 19.15 10.69 -8.16
C SER A 149 19.82 12.04 -7.89
N TRP A 150 19.58 12.65 -6.70
CA TRP A 150 20.04 14.01 -6.39
C TRP A 150 21.16 14.02 -5.36
N ILE A 151 21.11 13.21 -4.29
CA ILE A 151 22.10 13.23 -3.20
C ILE A 151 23.29 12.33 -3.55
N PHE A 152 23.06 11.05 -3.81
CA PHE A 152 24.11 10.14 -4.27
C PHE A 152 24.66 10.56 -5.63
N GLY A 153 23.80 11.08 -6.48
CA GLY A 153 24.10 11.67 -7.77
C GLY A 153 23.92 10.70 -8.92
N MET A 154 23.16 11.17 -9.92
CA MET A 154 22.76 10.36 -11.08
C MET A 154 23.94 9.77 -11.85
N ASP A 155 25.10 10.45 -11.87
CA ASP A 155 26.28 9.95 -12.59
C ASP A 155 26.87 8.69 -11.93
N ARG A 156 26.98 8.70 -10.61
CA ARG A 156 27.42 7.54 -9.82
C ARG A 156 26.39 6.41 -9.90
N GLY A 157 25.12 6.72 -9.63
CA GLY A 157 24.03 5.76 -9.72
C GLY A 157 23.91 5.12 -11.09
N TRP A 158 24.10 5.88 -12.17
CA TRP A 158 24.06 5.35 -13.53
C TRP A 158 25.20 4.38 -13.82
N LYS A 159 26.40 4.65 -13.28
CA LYS A 159 27.54 3.73 -13.39
C LYS A 159 27.24 2.42 -12.68
N GLU A 160 26.77 2.48 -11.44
CA GLU A 160 26.37 1.30 -10.64
C GLU A 160 25.28 0.45 -11.33
N LEU A 161 24.24 1.11 -11.87
CA LEU A 161 23.15 0.43 -12.59
C LEU A 161 23.62 -0.36 -13.82
N ASN A 162 24.70 0.08 -14.47
CA ASN A 162 25.22 -0.54 -15.68
C ASN A 162 26.49 -1.38 -15.44
N GLU A 163 27.01 -1.42 -14.22
CA GLU A 163 28.18 -2.22 -13.87
C GLU A 163 27.83 -3.72 -13.91
N GLY A 164 28.58 -4.48 -14.69
CA GLY A 164 28.34 -5.91 -14.90
C GLY A 164 27.07 -6.25 -15.68
N ALA A 165 26.41 -5.28 -16.29
CA ALA A 165 25.20 -5.52 -17.07
C ALA A 165 25.52 -5.94 -18.52
N ASP A 166 24.98 -7.09 -18.97
CA ASP A 166 25.08 -7.55 -20.36
C ASP A 166 24.32 -6.62 -21.32
N ILE A 167 23.17 -6.11 -20.87
CA ILE A 167 22.36 -5.13 -21.62
C ILE A 167 22.33 -3.83 -20.81
N ARG A 168 22.82 -2.75 -21.42
CA ARG A 168 22.83 -1.43 -20.78
C ARG A 168 21.44 -0.81 -20.76
N VAL A 169 21.10 -0.17 -19.65
CA VAL A 169 19.83 0.59 -19.53
C VAL A 169 19.88 1.77 -20.51
N PRO A 170 18.83 1.99 -21.34
CA PRO A 170 18.77 3.11 -22.26
C PRO A 170 18.92 4.46 -21.57
N HIS A 171 19.70 5.38 -22.17
CA HIS A 171 20.01 6.70 -21.56
C HIS A 171 18.80 7.56 -21.21
N ILE A 172 17.66 7.33 -21.87
CA ILE A 172 16.40 8.05 -21.56
C ILE A 172 15.96 7.85 -20.10
N TYR A 173 16.20 6.66 -19.52
CA TYR A 173 15.85 6.38 -18.12
C TYR A 173 16.63 7.22 -17.13
N ARG A 174 17.84 7.68 -17.49
CA ARG A 174 18.62 8.62 -16.68
C ARG A 174 17.88 9.95 -16.49
N PHE A 175 17.28 10.46 -17.56
CA PHE A 175 16.45 11.66 -17.49
C PHE A 175 15.15 11.42 -16.71
N ILE A 176 14.48 10.29 -16.98
CA ILE A 176 13.24 9.91 -16.30
C ILE A 176 13.46 9.80 -14.80
N ILE A 177 14.46 9.03 -14.34
CA ILE A 177 14.74 8.82 -12.91
C ILE A 177 15.15 10.12 -12.23
N LYS A 178 15.91 10.98 -12.90
CA LYS A 178 16.42 12.21 -12.30
C LYS A 178 15.37 13.30 -12.16
N TYR A 179 14.45 13.42 -13.12
CA TYR A 179 13.54 14.57 -13.20
C TYR A 179 12.08 14.17 -13.21
N ILE A 180 11.68 13.22 -14.04
CA ILE A 180 10.26 12.88 -14.22
C ILE A 180 9.74 12.14 -12.98
N THR A 181 10.41 11.08 -12.54
CA THR A 181 9.95 10.24 -11.43
C THR A 181 9.81 11.04 -10.13
N PRO A 182 10.77 11.86 -9.66
CA PRO A 182 10.59 12.66 -8.46
C PRO A 182 9.42 13.64 -8.56
N VAL A 183 9.29 14.32 -9.71
CA VAL A 183 8.21 15.29 -9.92
C VAL A 183 6.84 14.58 -9.93
N MET A 184 6.73 13.44 -10.58
CA MET A 184 5.48 12.65 -10.57
C MET A 184 5.12 12.16 -9.18
N LEU A 185 6.07 11.63 -8.41
CA LEU A 185 5.83 11.17 -7.04
C LEU A 185 5.38 12.33 -6.13
N ILE A 186 6.03 13.50 -6.24
CA ILE A 186 5.63 14.70 -5.51
C ILE A 186 4.20 15.12 -5.94
N ALA A 187 3.91 15.15 -7.23
CA ALA A 187 2.59 15.53 -7.72
C ALA A 187 1.50 14.56 -7.25
N VAL A 188 1.74 13.25 -7.28
CA VAL A 188 0.82 12.23 -6.78
C VAL A 188 0.60 12.40 -5.27
N PHE A 189 1.67 12.61 -4.51
CA PHE A 189 1.58 12.82 -3.06
C PHE A 189 0.81 14.09 -2.70
N LEU A 190 1.10 15.21 -3.37
CA LEU A 190 0.36 16.46 -3.19
C LEU A 190 -1.10 16.31 -3.62
N GLY A 191 -1.35 15.58 -4.71
CA GLY A 191 -2.69 15.24 -5.15
C GLY A 191 -3.47 14.48 -4.08
N ALA A 192 -2.87 13.45 -3.49
CA ALA A 192 -3.49 12.68 -2.41
C ALA A 192 -3.70 13.51 -1.12
N LEU A 193 -2.78 14.45 -0.82
CA LEU A 193 -2.96 15.38 0.30
C LEU A 193 -4.17 16.30 0.10
N LEU A 194 -4.35 16.79 -1.12
CA LEU A 194 -5.28 17.89 -1.46
C LEU A 194 -6.48 17.42 -2.29
N THR A 195 -6.78 16.12 -2.33
CA THR A 195 -7.90 15.57 -3.11
C THR A 195 -9.17 16.41 -2.87
N PRO A 196 -9.74 17.03 -3.91
CA PRO A 196 -10.97 17.81 -3.77
C PRO A 196 -12.19 16.89 -3.67
N VAL A 197 -13.29 17.43 -3.14
CA VAL A 197 -14.56 16.72 -3.03
C VAL A 197 -14.99 16.16 -4.39
N GLY A 198 -15.38 14.88 -4.39
CA GLY A 198 -15.79 14.18 -5.60
C GLY A 198 -14.67 13.93 -6.61
N ASN A 199 -13.41 14.22 -6.27
CA ASN A 199 -12.24 14.15 -7.16
C ASN A 199 -12.36 15.06 -8.39
N GLU A 200 -13.14 16.15 -8.26
CA GLU A 200 -13.38 17.11 -9.35
C GLU A 200 -12.37 18.26 -9.37
N TRP A 201 -11.17 17.98 -9.88
CA TRP A 201 -10.04 18.91 -9.90
C TRP A 201 -10.34 20.23 -10.65
N THR A 202 -11.04 20.14 -11.78
CA THR A 202 -11.36 21.32 -12.58
C THR A 202 -12.31 22.26 -11.84
N ALA A 203 -13.33 21.72 -11.16
CA ALA A 203 -14.24 22.49 -10.34
C ALA A 203 -13.51 23.11 -9.13
N ALA A 204 -12.64 22.34 -8.47
CA ALA A 204 -11.86 22.82 -7.33
C ALA A 204 -10.91 23.98 -7.69
N PHE A 205 -10.22 23.90 -8.82
CA PHE A 205 -9.39 25.01 -9.31
C PHE A 205 -10.23 26.23 -9.66
N SER A 206 -11.39 26.04 -10.31
CA SER A 206 -12.30 27.15 -10.61
C SER A 206 -12.78 27.84 -9.33
N SER A 207 -13.20 27.08 -8.30
CA SER A 207 -13.60 27.61 -7.00
C SER A 207 -12.48 28.40 -6.32
N LEU A 208 -11.25 27.88 -6.37
CA LEU A 208 -10.09 28.58 -5.81
C LEU A 208 -9.85 29.94 -6.49
N PHE A 209 -9.93 30.00 -7.83
CA PHE A 209 -9.74 31.23 -8.57
C PHE A 209 -10.90 32.23 -8.41
N ASN A 210 -12.11 31.75 -8.15
CA ASN A 210 -13.28 32.59 -7.87
C ASN A 210 -13.35 33.09 -6.42
N GLY A 211 -12.46 32.63 -5.55
CA GLY A 211 -12.43 33.01 -4.14
C GLY A 211 -13.35 32.20 -3.22
N ASP A 212 -13.97 31.12 -3.72
CA ASP A 212 -14.85 30.23 -2.94
C ASP A 212 -14.06 29.23 -2.07
N GLY A 213 -12.72 29.16 -2.25
CA GLY A 213 -11.83 28.30 -1.50
C GLY A 213 -11.68 26.89 -2.04
N TRP A 214 -10.99 26.03 -1.28
CA TRP A 214 -10.71 24.64 -1.63
C TRP A 214 -11.35 23.69 -0.61
N SER A 215 -12.28 22.85 -1.05
CA SER A 215 -12.94 21.86 -0.22
C SER A 215 -12.29 20.50 -0.40
N LEU A 216 -11.77 19.92 0.71
CA LEU A 216 -11.09 18.63 0.72
C LEU A 216 -12.09 17.48 0.82
N ASP A 217 -11.86 16.43 0.01
CA ASP A 217 -12.57 15.15 0.12
C ASP A 217 -12.22 14.40 1.42
N ASN A 218 -13.14 13.58 1.91
CA ASN A 218 -12.91 12.74 3.08
C ASN A 218 -11.77 11.71 2.87
N GLY A 219 -11.51 11.32 1.62
CA GLY A 219 -10.39 10.46 1.23
C GLY A 219 -9.04 11.17 1.18
N SER A 220 -8.98 12.51 1.26
CA SER A 220 -7.70 13.23 1.28
C SER A 220 -6.88 12.88 2.52
N ILE A 221 -5.56 12.77 2.38
CA ILE A 221 -4.66 12.42 3.50
C ILE A 221 -4.85 13.38 4.68
N ILE A 222 -5.03 14.67 4.43
CA ILE A 222 -5.24 15.68 5.47
C ILE A 222 -6.50 15.37 6.30
N ARG A 223 -7.63 15.08 5.65
CA ARG A 223 -8.88 14.75 6.36
C ARG A 223 -8.83 13.37 7.00
N GLN A 224 -8.10 12.44 6.41
CA GLN A 224 -7.85 11.12 7.00
C GLN A 224 -7.02 11.22 8.28
N ILE A 225 -5.95 12.01 8.31
CA ILE A 225 -5.16 12.24 9.54
C ILE A 225 -6.05 12.74 10.69
N ALA A 226 -6.93 13.68 10.41
CA ALA A 226 -7.82 14.28 11.40
C ALA A 226 -9.06 13.42 11.74
N ASN A 227 -9.28 12.30 11.03
CA ASN A 227 -10.52 11.50 11.09
C ASN A 227 -11.79 12.33 10.86
N THR A 228 -11.70 13.35 10.00
CA THR A 228 -12.78 14.36 9.85
C THR A 228 -14.09 13.71 9.45
N GLY A 229 -14.08 12.85 8.42
CA GLY A 229 -15.29 12.17 7.95
C GLY A 229 -15.95 11.29 9.03
N LEU A 230 -15.16 10.53 9.78
CA LEU A 230 -15.68 9.69 10.85
C LEU A 230 -16.21 10.52 12.02
N ARG A 231 -15.58 11.64 12.36
CA ARG A 231 -16.06 12.57 13.38
C ARG A 231 -17.36 13.27 12.97
N GLU A 232 -17.50 13.62 11.69
CA GLU A 232 -18.75 14.16 11.13
C GLU A 232 -19.89 13.13 11.21
N GLN A 233 -19.62 11.85 10.88
CA GLN A 233 -20.59 10.76 11.02
C GLN A 233 -21.00 10.56 12.49
N ILE A 234 -20.07 10.58 13.44
CA ILE A 234 -20.35 10.51 14.88
C ILE A 234 -21.21 11.68 15.34
N ALA A 235 -20.96 12.88 14.84
CA ALA A 235 -21.76 14.07 15.19
C ALA A 235 -23.19 13.96 14.63
N ALA A 236 -23.36 13.44 13.42
CA ALA A 236 -24.68 13.24 12.80
C ALA A 236 -25.46 12.09 13.44
N ALA A 237 -24.78 11.06 13.97
CA ALA A 237 -25.42 9.86 14.55
C ALA A 237 -25.81 10.04 16.03
N GLN A 238 -25.81 11.24 16.58
CA GLN A 238 -26.21 11.49 17.97
C GLN A 238 -27.66 11.05 18.21
N GLY A 239 -27.81 10.16 19.20
CA GLY A 239 -29.13 9.60 19.56
C GLY A 239 -29.58 8.40 18.70
N THR A 240 -28.77 7.93 17.77
CA THR A 240 -29.03 6.72 16.97
C THR A 240 -28.31 5.49 17.55
N PRO A 241 -28.78 4.28 17.28
CA PRO A 241 -28.11 3.05 17.71
C PRO A 241 -26.72 2.85 17.07
N GLU A 242 -26.43 3.54 15.96
CA GLU A 242 -25.17 3.47 15.24
C GLU A 242 -24.00 4.20 15.93
N LEU A 243 -24.32 5.11 16.85
CA LEU A 243 -23.33 5.94 17.55
C LEU A 243 -22.25 5.11 18.26
N ALA A 244 -22.65 3.99 18.87
CA ALA A 244 -21.73 3.11 19.58
C ALA A 244 -20.71 2.49 18.61
N ALA A 245 -21.18 1.93 17.50
CA ALA A 245 -20.33 1.31 16.47
C ALA A 245 -19.35 2.32 15.83
N LEU A 246 -19.79 3.56 15.59
CA LEU A 246 -18.93 4.61 15.05
C LEU A 246 -17.84 5.06 16.05
N LYS A 247 -18.18 5.11 17.35
CA LYS A 247 -17.18 5.40 18.39
C LYS A 247 -16.16 4.28 18.55
N ASP A 248 -16.60 3.03 18.49
CA ASP A 248 -15.71 1.87 18.52
C ASP A 248 -14.78 1.89 17.30
N ARG A 249 -15.31 2.16 16.12
CA ARG A 249 -14.48 2.32 14.92
C ARG A 249 -13.43 3.41 15.10
N LEU A 250 -13.77 4.59 15.63
CA LEU A 250 -12.81 5.65 15.90
C LEU A 250 -11.73 5.22 16.88
N PHE A 251 -12.10 4.46 17.92
CA PHE A 251 -11.16 3.92 18.89
C PHE A 251 -10.14 2.99 18.22
N TYR A 252 -10.62 2.01 17.44
CA TYR A 252 -9.74 1.06 16.75
C TYR A 252 -8.89 1.71 15.65
N THR A 253 -9.42 2.69 14.93
CA THR A 253 -8.66 3.54 14.01
C THR A 253 -7.49 4.22 14.71
N ASN A 254 -7.73 4.90 15.82
CA ASN A 254 -6.68 5.58 16.58
C ASN A 254 -5.68 4.59 17.21
N MET A 255 -6.14 3.44 17.67
CA MET A 255 -5.29 2.36 18.18
C MET A 255 -4.35 1.85 17.08
N ALA A 256 -4.86 1.56 15.89
CA ALA A 256 -4.07 1.10 14.75
C ALA A 256 -2.97 2.11 14.38
N ARG A 257 -3.34 3.38 14.27
CA ARG A 257 -2.36 4.46 13.99
C ARG A 257 -1.35 4.65 15.11
N GLY A 258 -1.77 4.52 16.35
CA GLY A 258 -0.88 4.56 17.52
C GLY A 258 0.17 3.44 17.49
N ILE A 259 -0.23 2.22 17.13
CA ILE A 259 0.68 1.08 16.97
C ILE A 259 1.68 1.34 15.84
N LEU A 260 1.20 1.78 14.66
CA LEU A 260 2.06 2.09 13.52
C LEU A 260 3.06 3.20 13.84
N LEU A 261 2.60 4.28 14.49
CA LEU A 261 3.48 5.39 14.90
C LEU A 261 4.53 4.91 15.90
N THR A 262 4.13 4.10 16.88
CA THR A 262 5.06 3.54 17.88
C THR A 262 6.10 2.64 17.23
N ALA A 263 5.67 1.79 16.27
CA ALA A 263 6.57 0.94 15.50
C ALA A 263 7.56 1.78 14.67
N PHE A 264 7.08 2.82 13.99
CA PHE A 264 7.93 3.72 13.22
C PHE A 264 8.95 4.46 14.10
N LEU A 265 8.51 5.04 15.21
CA LEU A 265 9.40 5.72 16.15
C LEU A 265 10.39 4.75 16.80
N GLY A 266 9.97 3.53 17.09
CA GLY A 266 10.86 2.47 17.59
C GLY A 266 11.96 2.12 16.58
N LEU A 267 11.60 1.95 15.30
CA LEU A 267 12.57 1.72 14.24
C LEU A 267 13.51 2.91 14.02
N ALA A 268 12.98 4.14 14.00
CA ALA A 268 13.77 5.34 13.86
C ALA A 268 14.76 5.50 15.04
N SER A 269 14.32 5.21 16.25
CA SER A 269 15.18 5.22 17.45
C SER A 269 16.27 4.15 17.37
N LEU A 270 15.94 2.97 16.88
CA LEU A 270 16.90 1.88 16.71
C LEU A 270 17.99 2.27 15.70
N VAL A 271 17.62 2.90 14.59
CA VAL A 271 18.57 3.42 13.59
C VAL A 271 19.43 4.55 14.14
N TYR A 272 18.85 5.44 14.98
CA TYR A 272 19.60 6.54 15.57
C TYR A 272 20.61 6.08 16.62
N LEU A 273 20.35 4.98 17.31
CA LEU A 273 21.20 4.41 18.36
C LEU A 273 22.27 3.45 17.85
N SER A 274 22.18 3.01 16.59
CA SER A 274 23.18 2.20 15.91
C SER A 274 24.32 3.04 15.38
#